data_33c96c5616f8099b8206469d20a4d268
#
_entry.id   33c96c5616f8099b8206469d20a4d268
#
_cell.length_a   1.000
_cell.length_b   1.000
_cell.length_c   1.000
_cell.angle_alpha   90.00
_cell.angle_beta   90.00
_cell.angle_gamma   90.00
#
_symmetry.space_group_name_H-M   'P 1'
#
loop_
_entity.id
_entity.type
_entity.pdbx_description
1 polymer ?
#
loop_
_entity_poly.entity_id
_entity_poly.type
_entity_poly.pdbx_seq_one_letter_code
_entity_poly.pdbx_strand_id
1 'polypeptide(L)'
;MXTVXLXKLNIQDGSXVLDLGCGKGRHLHRLYXYRKCXVXGLDLSLXEXKTTXXGFEXYPDXNEXEERRFXLMAGDALXLPFKDXIFDNLICSEVLEHIPDYDAAIKEIHRITKPGAKIGISVPRWLPEKXCWYLSDEYHNEPGGHVRIFKYKALKNTFIKNGFKYCGKEHKHGLHSPYWWLKCFVGTKNEKNYFVNTYRKFLEWDILKRPLLTRFLEKIFDPLIGKSLVIYLEKK
;
A
#
# COMPACT_ATOMS: atom_id res chain seq x y z
N MET A 1 -7.47 -6.49 1.33
CA MET A 1 -7.67 -6.06 -0.08
C MET A 1 -6.42 -5.35 -0.63
N UNK A 2 -5.71 -5.63 -1.87
CA UNK A 2 -4.57 -5.18 -2.29
C UNK A 2 -4.77 -4.00 -2.95
N THR A 3 -4.15 -2.98 -2.74
CA THR A 3 -4.20 -1.67 -3.40
C THR A 3 -3.42 -1.72 -4.71
N VAL A 4 -2.23 -2.30 -4.69
CA VAL A 4 -1.35 -2.46 -5.88
C VAL A 4 -1.68 -3.78 -6.59
N UNK A 5 -2.00 -3.84 -7.87
CA UNK A 5 -2.31 -4.88 -8.57
C UNK A 5 -1.12 -5.56 -9.00
N LEU A 6 -0.78 -6.65 -8.49
CA LEU A 6 0.45 -7.42 -8.81
C LEU A 6 0.62 -7.76 -10.31
N UNK A 7 -0.33 -7.69 -10.85
CA UNK A 7 -0.34 -7.90 -12.16
C UNK A 7 0.39 -6.97 -12.99
N LYS A 8 0.44 -5.84 -12.52
CA LYS A 8 1.16 -4.72 -13.23
C LYS A 8 2.66 -4.67 -12.93
N LEU A 9 3.13 -5.42 -11.96
CA LEU A 9 4.54 -5.45 -11.56
C LEU A 9 5.36 -6.49 -12.33
N ASN A 10 4.73 -7.33 -13.13
CA ASN A 10 5.42 -8.36 -13.92
C ASN A 10 6.39 -9.22 -13.09
N ILE A 11 5.95 -9.62 -11.90
CA ILE A 11 6.74 -10.42 -10.96
C ILE A 11 6.98 -11.82 -11.57
N GLN A 12 8.22 -12.26 -11.60
CA GLN A 12 8.63 -13.57 -12.12
C GLN A 12 8.95 -14.54 -10.98
N ASP A 13 8.90 -15.82 -11.23
CA ASP A 13 9.39 -16.82 -10.28
C ASP A 13 10.89 -16.59 -10.06
N GLY A 14 11.33 -16.71 -8.82
CA GLY A 14 12.71 -16.43 -8.41
C GLY A 14 12.98 -14.96 -8.06
N SER A 15 12.00 -14.06 -8.30
CA SER A 15 12.22 -12.62 -8.01
C SER A 15 12.35 -12.34 -6.49
N UNK A 16 13.02 -11.32 -5.87
CA UNK A 16 13.11 -10.75 -4.69
C UNK A 16 12.26 -9.65 -4.69
N VAL A 17 11.30 -9.61 -3.98
CA VAL A 17 10.28 -8.54 -3.95
C VAL A 17 10.23 -7.91 -2.56
N LEU A 18 10.29 -6.61 -2.48
CA LEU A 18 10.14 -5.88 -1.21
C LEU A 18 8.73 -5.30 -1.09
N ASP A 19 8.09 -5.51 0.06
CA ASP A 19 6.92 -4.77 0.52
C ASP A 19 7.41 -3.79 1.60
N LEU A 20 7.64 -2.54 1.21
CA LEU A 20 8.18 -1.48 2.07
C LEU A 20 7.03 -0.79 2.82
N GLY A 21 7.07 -0.84 4.13
CA GLY A 21 5.95 -0.46 5.00
C GLY A 21 4.85 -1.51 4.93
N CYS A 22 5.23 -2.77 5.14
CA CYS A 22 4.33 -3.91 4.92
C CYS A 22 3.15 -3.97 5.92
N GLY A 23 3.25 -3.26 7.04
CA GLY A 23 2.23 -3.25 8.08
C GLY A 23 1.87 -4.68 8.50
N LYS A 24 0.57 -4.99 8.51
CA LYS A 24 0.03 -6.32 8.84
C LYS A 24 0.11 -7.33 7.67
N GLY A 25 0.96 -7.07 6.68
CA GLY A 25 1.28 -8.02 5.61
C GLY A 25 0.27 -8.11 4.47
N ARG A 26 -0.59 -7.12 4.30
CA ARG A 26 -1.68 -7.14 3.31
C ARG A 26 -1.20 -7.47 1.88
N HIS A 27 -0.14 -6.80 1.42
CA HIS A 27 0.47 -7.09 0.11
C HIS A 27 1.41 -8.28 0.19
N LEU A 28 2.17 -8.40 1.28
CA LEU A 28 3.18 -9.43 1.47
C LEU A 28 2.58 -10.84 1.42
N HIS A 29 1.49 -11.10 2.15
CA HIS A 29 0.79 -12.39 2.11
C HIS A 29 0.27 -12.68 0.70
N ARG A 30 -0.23 -11.66 -0.01
CA ARG A 30 -0.72 -11.82 -1.38
C ARG A 30 0.44 -12.14 -2.35
N LEU A 31 1.59 -11.50 -2.18
CA LEU A 31 2.81 -11.76 -2.96
C LEU A 31 3.27 -13.20 -2.76
N TYR A 32 3.30 -13.65 -1.55
CA TYR A 32 3.70 -15.03 -1.18
C TYR A 32 2.86 -16.10 -1.88
N UNK A 33 1.78 -15.75 -2.07
CA UNK A 33 0.95 -16.62 -2.66
C UNK A 33 0.87 -16.49 -4.11
N TYR A 34 1.37 -15.41 -4.65
CA TYR A 34 1.22 -15.02 -6.07
C TYR A 34 2.24 -15.73 -6.99
N ARG A 35 3.49 -15.79 -6.58
CA ARG A 35 4.61 -16.36 -7.35
C ARG A 35 5.60 -17.07 -6.40
N LYS A 36 6.46 -17.91 -6.95
CA LYS A 36 7.56 -18.56 -6.23
C LYS A 36 8.72 -17.56 -6.08
N CYS A 37 8.62 -16.71 -5.11
CA CYS A 37 9.56 -15.59 -4.92
C CYS A 37 9.91 -15.37 -3.44
N UNK A 38 10.97 -14.58 -3.09
CA UNK A 38 11.38 -14.20 -1.88
C UNK A 38 10.80 -12.94 -1.61
N VAL A 39 9.98 -12.94 -0.70
CA VAL A 39 9.35 -11.67 -0.33
C VAL A 39 9.90 -11.08 0.99
N UNK A 40 10.26 -9.98 1.08
CA UNK A 40 10.78 -9.30 2.12
C UNK A 40 9.78 -8.35 2.52
N GLY A 41 9.39 -8.28 3.70
CA GLY A 41 8.57 -7.26 4.32
C GLY A 41 9.37 -6.41 5.28
N LEU A 42 9.31 -5.12 5.10
CA LEU A 42 9.98 -4.19 6.03
C LEU A 42 8.96 -3.19 6.57
N ASP A 43 8.98 -2.97 7.88
CA ASP A 43 8.12 -1.97 8.52
C ASP A 43 8.87 -1.34 9.70
N LEU A 44 8.54 -0.09 10.01
CA LEU A 44 9.12 0.60 11.17
C LEU A 44 8.61 -0.03 12.49
N SER A 45 7.41 -0.59 12.48
CA SER A 45 6.72 -1.12 13.64
C SER A 45 6.97 -2.62 13.83
N LEU A 46 7.68 -2.99 14.86
CA LEU A 46 7.80 -4.39 15.31
C LEU A 46 6.43 -5.03 15.63
N UNK A 47 5.63 -4.43 15.87
CA UNK A 47 4.33 -4.90 16.19
C UNK A 47 3.64 -5.38 14.97
N GLU A 48 3.70 -4.49 14.06
CA GLU A 48 3.14 -4.90 12.76
C GLU A 48 3.89 -6.11 12.18
N UNK A 49 5.15 -6.19 12.25
CA UNK A 49 5.92 -7.20 11.78
C UNK A 49 5.58 -8.49 12.40
N LYS A 50 5.17 -8.44 13.84
CA LYS A 50 4.72 -9.66 14.54
C LYS A 50 3.35 -10.13 14.04
N THR A 51 2.43 -9.21 13.82
CA THR A 51 1.12 -9.50 13.23
C THR A 51 1.26 -10.16 11.84
N THR A 52 2.13 -9.68 11.05
CA THR A 52 2.45 -10.26 9.75
C THR A 52 3.03 -11.70 9.87
N UNK A 53 3.83 -11.94 10.74
CA UNK A 53 4.35 -13.16 11.00
C UNK A 53 3.34 -14.14 11.32
N UNK A 54 2.38 -13.68 12.01
CA UNK A 54 1.30 -14.41 12.39
C UNK A 54 0.46 -14.79 11.28
N GLY A 55 0.27 -13.90 10.35
CA GLY A 55 -0.49 -14.12 9.11
C GLY A 55 0.04 -15.26 8.25
N PHE A 56 1.33 -15.53 8.26
CA PHE A 56 1.92 -16.63 7.49
C PHE A 56 1.58 -18.02 8.05
N GLU A 57 1.27 -18.16 9.30
CA GLU A 57 0.85 -19.44 9.94
C GLU A 57 -0.45 -20.03 9.35
N UNK A 58 -1.02 -19.29 8.72
CA UNK A 58 -2.23 -19.64 8.16
C UNK A 58 -2.08 -20.29 6.82
N TYR A 59 -0.97 -20.20 6.37
CA TYR A 59 -0.69 -20.83 5.06
C TYR A 59 -0.18 -22.26 5.27
N PRO A 60 -0.63 -23.24 4.46
CA PRO A 60 -0.07 -24.59 4.56
C PRO A 60 1.41 -24.58 4.24
N ASP A 61 2.16 -25.39 4.99
CA ASP A 61 3.59 -25.48 4.79
C ASP A 61 3.91 -25.68 3.32
N UNK A 62 4.46 -24.78 2.82
CA UNK A 62 4.85 -24.88 1.55
C UNK A 62 5.69 -26.06 1.50
N ASN A 63 5.36 -27.01 0.73
CA ASN A 63 6.17 -28.16 0.40
C ASN A 63 7.61 -27.73 0.09
N GLU A 64 8.51 -28.42 0.69
CA GLU A 64 9.97 -28.09 0.57
C GLU A 64 10.46 -27.88 -0.86
N UNK A 65 9.76 -28.11 -1.59
CA UNK A 65 10.03 -27.94 -2.93
C UNK A 65 9.56 -26.66 -3.54
N GLU A 66 8.77 -26.18 -2.87
CA GLU A 66 8.42 -24.88 -3.41
C GLU A 66 9.38 -23.82 -2.90
N GLU A 67 10.07 -23.14 -3.80
CA GLU A 67 11.07 -22.08 -3.53
C GLU A 67 10.42 -20.76 -3.07
N ARG A 68 9.46 -20.83 -2.14
CA ARG A 68 8.82 -19.65 -1.53
C ARG A 68 9.48 -19.36 -0.20
N ARG A 69 9.95 -18.12 -0.01
CA ARG A 69 10.62 -17.66 1.21
C ARG A 69 10.14 -16.27 1.57
N PHE A 70 10.06 -16.03 2.85
CA PHE A 70 9.76 -14.68 3.33
C PHE A 70 10.70 -14.23 4.45
N UNK A 71 10.86 -12.90 4.58
CA UNK A 71 11.62 -12.32 5.52
C UNK A 71 10.92 -11.16 6.03
N LEU A 72 10.96 -11.00 7.31
CA LEU A 72 10.40 -9.80 7.93
C LEU A 72 11.49 -9.06 8.70
N MET A 73 11.49 -7.75 8.55
CA MET A 73 12.57 -6.93 9.13
C MET A 73 11.98 -5.60 9.63
N ALA A 74 12.33 -5.20 10.84
CA ALA A 74 12.05 -3.85 11.31
C ALA A 74 13.13 -2.90 10.75
N GLY A 75 12.71 -1.76 10.18
CA GLY A 75 13.66 -0.80 9.61
C GLY A 75 12.97 0.47 9.14
N ASP A 76 13.82 1.49 8.93
CA ASP A 76 13.38 2.82 8.47
C ASP A 76 13.57 2.93 6.95
N ALA A 77 12.58 3.43 6.26
CA ALA A 77 12.62 3.70 4.81
C ALA A 77 13.69 4.73 4.42
N LEU A 78 14.17 5.48 5.36
CA LEU A 78 15.24 6.46 5.15
C LEU A 78 16.65 5.86 5.25
N UNK A 79 16.78 4.52 5.55
CA UNK A 79 17.94 3.87 5.70
C UNK A 79 17.81 2.45 5.60
N LEU A 80 17.55 2.09 4.41
CA LEU A 80 17.20 0.69 4.16
C LEU A 80 18.40 -0.23 4.31
N PRO A 81 18.30 -1.32 5.11
CA PRO A 81 19.49 -2.15 5.41
C PRO A 81 19.76 -3.20 4.30
N PHE A 82 19.72 -2.76 3.07
CA PHE A 82 19.90 -3.62 1.89
C PHE A 82 21.03 -3.08 1.01
N LYS A 83 21.73 -3.97 0.31
CA LYS A 83 22.70 -3.61 -0.73
C LYS A 83 21.99 -2.99 -1.93
N ASP A 84 22.74 -2.29 -2.73
CA ASP A 84 22.26 -1.72 -4.00
C ASP A 84 21.86 -2.83 -4.97
N UNK A 85 20.70 -2.51 -5.74
CA UNK A 85 20.28 -3.27 -6.74
C UNK A 85 19.99 -4.70 -6.51
N ILE A 86 19.29 -4.94 -5.41
CA ILE A 86 18.95 -6.34 -5.13
C ILE A 86 17.49 -6.74 -5.43
N PHE A 87 16.52 -5.80 -5.40
CA PHE A 87 15.10 -6.11 -5.58
C PHE A 87 14.70 -6.00 -7.06
N ASP A 88 14.03 -7.06 -7.55
CA ASP A 88 13.43 -7.11 -8.88
C ASP A 88 12.12 -6.33 -8.93
N ASN A 89 11.39 -6.28 -7.80
CA ASN A 89 10.11 -5.56 -7.67
C ASN A 89 9.99 -4.96 -6.27
N LEU A 90 9.19 -3.90 -6.17
CA LEU A 90 8.94 -3.25 -4.88
C LEU A 90 7.50 -2.74 -4.81
N ILE A 91 6.87 -2.90 -3.67
CA ILE A 91 5.61 -2.25 -3.32
C ILE A 91 5.89 -1.32 -2.15
N CYS A 92 5.34 -0.10 -2.21
CA CYS A 92 5.34 0.85 -1.10
C CYS A 92 3.95 1.48 -1.07
N SER A 93 3.10 0.99 -0.16
CA SER A 93 1.66 1.27 -0.21
C SER A 93 1.19 1.97 1.06
N GLU A 94 0.76 3.23 0.94
CA GLU A 94 0.27 4.07 2.05
C GLU A 94 1.38 4.25 3.11
N VAL A 95 2.56 4.72 2.68
CA VAL A 95 3.76 4.91 3.52
C VAL A 95 4.33 6.32 3.35
N LEU A 96 4.50 6.79 2.11
CA LEU A 96 5.23 8.04 1.83
C LEU A 96 4.56 9.27 2.45
N GLU A 97 3.23 9.22 2.67
CA GLU A 97 2.48 10.30 3.32
C GLU A 97 2.84 10.50 4.79
N HIS A 98 3.45 9.47 5.41
CA HIS A 98 3.89 9.54 6.81
C HIS A 98 5.35 10.00 6.97
N ILE A 99 6.13 9.99 5.87
CA ILE A 99 7.59 10.25 5.92
C ILE A 99 7.86 11.73 5.62
N PRO A 100 8.39 12.52 6.57
CA PRO A 100 8.69 13.93 6.29
C PRO A 100 9.65 14.12 5.10
N ASP A 101 10.74 13.36 5.03
CA ASP A 101 11.68 13.41 3.89
C ASP A 101 11.43 12.23 2.93
N TYR A 102 10.28 12.28 2.22
CA TYR A 102 9.93 11.24 1.27
C TYR A 102 10.85 11.20 0.03
N ASP A 103 11.55 12.32 -0.29
CA ASP A 103 12.54 12.33 -1.38
C ASP A 103 13.73 11.42 -1.04
N ALA A 104 14.20 11.45 0.22
CA ALA A 104 15.25 10.55 0.70
C ALA A 104 14.77 9.08 0.64
N ALA A 105 13.54 8.80 1.06
CA ALA A 105 12.98 7.45 0.93
C ALA A 105 12.92 6.99 -0.55
N ILE A 106 12.55 7.88 -1.48
CA ILE A 106 12.53 7.56 -2.93
C ILE A 106 13.95 7.26 -3.44
N LYS A 107 14.97 7.98 -2.95
CA LYS A 107 16.38 7.71 -3.30
C LYS A 107 16.81 6.33 -2.79
N GLU A 108 16.39 5.93 -1.59
CA GLU A 108 16.66 4.60 -1.04
C GLU A 108 15.94 3.52 -1.88
N ILE A 109 14.65 3.73 -2.24
CA ILE A 109 13.92 2.83 -3.16
C ILE A 109 14.70 2.68 -4.47
N HIS A 110 15.20 3.80 -5.03
CA HIS A 110 16.01 3.75 -6.26
C HIS A 110 17.29 2.95 -6.03
N ARG A 111 18.01 3.20 -4.92
CA ARG A 111 19.29 2.55 -4.64
C ARG A 111 19.14 1.01 -4.59
N ILE A 112 18.14 0.51 -3.87
CA ILE A 112 18.00 -0.93 -3.59
C ILE A 112 17.38 -1.74 -4.73
N THR A 113 16.68 -1.08 -5.68
CA THR A 113 16.01 -1.77 -6.79
C THR A 113 16.97 -1.93 -7.98
N LYS A 114 16.82 -3.01 -8.74
CA LYS A 114 17.59 -3.27 -9.96
C LYS A 114 17.16 -2.36 -11.12
N PRO A 115 18.04 -2.05 -12.07
CA PRO A 115 17.58 -1.46 -13.35
C PRO A 115 16.50 -2.34 -13.96
N GLY A 116 15.43 -1.72 -14.47
CA GLY A 116 14.27 -2.42 -15.02
C GLY A 116 13.25 -2.88 -13.97
N ALA A 117 13.54 -2.75 -12.68
CA ALA A 117 12.61 -3.14 -11.60
C ALA A 117 11.26 -2.43 -11.74
N LYS A 118 10.17 -3.19 -11.60
CA LYS A 118 8.80 -2.64 -11.60
C LYS A 118 8.36 -2.36 -10.17
N ILE A 119 7.82 -1.16 -9.96
CA ILE A 119 7.52 -0.63 -8.63
C ILE A 119 6.07 -0.15 -8.57
N GLY A 120 5.35 -0.52 -7.53
CA GLY A 120 3.99 -0.04 -7.25
C GLY A 120 3.98 0.83 -6.00
N ILE A 121 3.58 2.08 -6.14
CA ILE A 121 3.50 3.04 -5.04
C ILE A 121 2.03 3.45 -4.87
N SER A 122 1.50 3.43 -3.65
CA SER A 122 0.22 4.07 -3.41
C SER A 122 0.29 5.06 -2.26
N VAL A 123 -0.55 6.09 -2.38
CA VAL A 123 -0.73 7.14 -1.37
C VAL A 123 -2.22 7.50 -1.33
N PRO A 124 -2.72 8.07 -0.22
CA PRO A 124 -4.08 8.63 -0.21
C PRO A 124 -4.26 9.64 -1.35
N ARG A 125 -5.38 9.50 -2.08
CA ARG A 125 -5.68 10.39 -3.20
C ARG A 125 -6.11 11.76 -2.66
N TRP A 126 -5.61 12.82 -3.32
CA TRP A 126 -5.73 14.22 -2.88
C TRP A 126 -7.17 14.62 -2.51
N LEU A 127 -8.15 14.36 -3.40
CA LEU A 127 -9.53 14.84 -3.18
C LEU A 127 -10.24 14.10 -2.02
N PRO A 128 -10.28 12.75 -1.97
CA PRO A 128 -10.90 12.07 -0.83
C PRO A 128 -10.22 12.39 0.50
N GLU A 129 -8.91 12.52 0.52
CA GLU A 129 -8.14 12.81 1.73
C GLU A 129 -8.39 14.23 2.22
N LYS A 130 -8.47 15.19 1.30
CA LYS A 130 -8.81 16.56 1.62
C LYS A 130 -10.22 16.69 2.24
N UNK A 131 -11.04 15.81 1.88
CA UNK A 131 -12.25 15.74 2.39
C UNK A 131 -12.25 15.33 3.74
N CYS A 132 -11.48 14.39 4.10
CA CYS A 132 -11.30 13.96 5.50
C CYS A 132 -10.72 15.08 6.39
N TRP A 133 -9.67 15.70 5.90
CA TRP A 133 -9.03 16.83 6.63
C TRP A 133 -9.99 18.00 6.89
N TYR A 134 -10.88 18.29 5.92
CA TYR A 134 -11.88 19.35 6.07
C TYR A 134 -12.97 18.97 7.08
N LEU A 135 -13.35 17.69 7.14
CA LEU A 135 -14.43 17.20 7.99
C LEU A 135 -13.97 16.95 9.43
N SER A 136 -12.67 16.77 9.69
CA SER A 136 -12.21 16.36 11.01
C SER A 136 -10.79 16.84 11.30
N ASP A 137 -10.68 17.83 12.18
CA ASP A 137 -9.37 18.27 12.72
C ASP A 137 -8.70 17.15 13.51
N GLU A 138 -9.48 16.30 14.18
CA GLU A 138 -8.97 15.13 14.91
C GLU A 138 -8.26 14.16 13.95
N TYR A 139 -8.84 13.89 12.78
CA TYR A 139 -8.24 13.03 11.75
C TYR A 139 -6.96 13.66 11.18
N HIS A 140 -7.01 14.96 10.90
CA HIS A 140 -5.87 15.71 10.33
C HIS A 140 -4.67 15.74 11.30
N ASN A 141 -4.94 15.90 12.60
CA ASN A 141 -3.90 16.07 13.62
C ASN A 141 -3.57 14.78 14.38
N GLU A 142 -4.02 13.60 13.89
CA GLU A 142 -3.75 12.31 14.54
C GLU A 142 -2.23 12.06 14.60
N PRO A 143 -1.67 11.82 15.80
CA PRO A 143 -0.24 11.49 15.90
C PRO A 143 0.15 10.27 15.05
N GLY A 144 1.20 10.41 14.25
CA GLY A 144 1.60 9.35 13.30
C GLY A 144 0.74 9.28 12.05
N GLY A 145 -0.21 10.22 11.89
CA GLY A 145 -1.09 10.29 10.71
C GLY A 145 -0.38 10.86 9.49
N HIS A 146 -1.17 11.30 8.52
CA HIS A 146 -0.64 11.81 7.25
C HIS A 146 -0.05 13.22 7.43
N VAL A 147 1.26 13.37 7.23
CA VAL A 147 1.91 14.69 7.33
C VAL A 147 1.71 15.51 6.05
N ARG A 148 1.17 14.90 4.98
CA ARG A 148 0.88 15.59 3.72
C ARG A 148 -0.17 14.86 2.88
N ILE A 149 -0.74 15.60 1.92
CA ILE A 149 -1.58 15.02 0.86
C ILE A 149 -0.84 15.22 -0.48
N PHE A 150 -0.58 14.14 -1.19
CA PHE A 150 0.15 14.21 -2.47
C PHE A 150 -0.75 14.66 -3.62
N LYS A 151 -0.30 15.66 -4.38
CA LYS A 151 -0.83 15.94 -5.72
C LYS A 151 -0.16 14.97 -6.70
N TYR A 152 -0.95 14.31 -7.55
CA TYR A 152 -0.46 13.30 -8.50
C TYR A 152 0.75 13.78 -9.31
N LYS A 153 0.65 15.00 -9.91
CA LYS A 153 1.73 15.53 -10.76
C LYS A 153 3.04 15.70 -9.96
N ALA A 154 2.95 16.20 -8.72
CA ALA A 154 4.13 16.41 -7.89
C ALA A 154 4.80 15.08 -7.54
N LEU A 155 4.03 14.11 -7.04
CA LEU A 155 4.56 12.77 -6.70
C LEU A 155 5.22 12.11 -7.92
N LYS A 156 4.52 12.10 -9.07
CA LYS A 156 5.05 11.53 -10.32
C LYS A 156 6.39 12.17 -10.69
N ASN A 157 6.44 13.53 -10.65
CA ASN A 157 7.65 14.26 -11.05
C ASN A 157 8.83 13.99 -10.11
N THR A 158 8.56 13.82 -8.79
CA THR A 158 9.63 13.45 -7.84
C THR A 158 10.23 12.08 -8.21
N PHE A 159 9.42 11.09 -8.55
CA PHE A 159 9.93 9.78 -8.99
C PHE A 159 10.72 9.90 -10.29
N ILE A 160 10.21 10.66 -11.29
CA ILE A 160 10.92 10.86 -12.57
C ILE A 160 12.29 11.50 -12.34
N LYS A 161 12.34 12.54 -11.49
CA LYS A 161 13.59 13.24 -11.11
C LYS A 161 14.60 12.29 -10.45
N ASN A 162 14.11 11.29 -9.71
CA ASN A 162 14.94 10.29 -9.02
C ASN A 162 15.20 9.03 -9.87
N GLY A 163 15.12 9.13 -11.21
CA GLY A 163 15.58 8.06 -12.12
C GLY A 163 14.55 7.01 -12.47
N PHE A 164 13.27 7.26 -12.21
CA PHE A 164 12.20 6.32 -12.57
C PHE A 164 11.50 6.74 -13.85
N LYS A 165 11.03 5.76 -14.63
CA LYS A 165 10.13 5.93 -15.77
C LYS A 165 8.70 5.68 -15.28
N TYR A 166 7.78 6.57 -15.64
CA TYR A 166 6.36 6.43 -15.31
C TYR A 166 5.71 5.42 -16.26
N CYS A 167 4.99 4.44 -15.71
CA CYS A 167 4.33 3.36 -16.47
C CYS A 167 2.80 3.41 -16.44
N GLY A 168 2.21 4.15 -15.49
CA GLY A 168 0.75 4.27 -15.43
C GLY A 168 0.24 4.59 -14.04
N LYS A 169 -1.06 4.87 -13.95
CA LYS A 169 -1.73 5.09 -12.66
C LYS A 169 -3.11 4.44 -12.65
N GLU A 170 -3.64 4.30 -11.44
CA GLU A 170 -5.04 3.93 -11.21
C GLU A 170 -5.50 4.48 -9.86
N HIS A 171 -6.80 4.47 -9.64
CA HIS A 171 -7.40 4.82 -8.36
C HIS A 171 -8.08 3.57 -7.80
N LYS A 172 -8.10 3.42 -6.48
CA LYS A 172 -8.63 2.23 -5.82
C LYS A 172 -9.49 2.61 -4.62
N HIS A 173 -10.38 1.68 -4.26
CA HIS A 173 -11.15 1.75 -3.02
C HIS A 173 -12.17 2.89 -3.03
N GLY A 174 -12.91 3.04 -4.14
CA GLY A 174 -13.96 4.06 -4.27
C GLY A 174 -15.05 3.91 -3.21
N LEU A 175 -15.41 2.68 -2.85
CA LEU A 175 -16.40 2.40 -1.81
C LEU A 175 -15.91 2.74 -0.39
N HIS A 176 -14.58 2.93 -0.22
CA HIS A 176 -14.02 3.28 1.10
C HIS A 176 -14.06 4.79 1.38
N SER A 177 -14.10 5.64 0.35
CA SER A 177 -14.11 7.09 0.56
C SER A 177 -15.34 7.57 1.33
N PRO A 178 -16.59 7.17 0.98
CA PRO A 178 -17.75 7.58 1.77
C PRO A 178 -17.72 7.08 3.22
N TYR A 179 -17.15 5.89 3.46
CA TYR A 179 -16.96 5.38 4.83
C TYR A 179 -16.10 6.33 5.66
N TRP A 180 -14.94 6.74 5.11
CA TRP A 180 -14.01 7.62 5.82
C TRP A 180 -14.60 9.02 6.01
N TRP A 181 -15.33 9.55 5.01
CA TRP A 181 -16.02 10.83 5.13
C TRP A 181 -17.08 10.79 6.24
N LEU A 182 -17.88 9.72 6.27
CA LEU A 182 -18.87 9.51 7.33
C LEU A 182 -18.20 9.42 8.70
N LYS A 183 -17.11 8.66 8.80
CA LYS A 183 -16.36 8.49 10.05
C LYS A 183 -15.77 9.82 10.53
N CYS A 184 -15.21 10.61 9.62
CA CYS A 184 -14.69 11.95 9.94
C CYS A 184 -15.83 12.90 10.39
N PHE A 185 -16.99 12.83 9.72
CA PHE A 185 -18.14 13.70 10.01
C PHE A 185 -18.73 13.43 11.41
N VAL A 186 -18.83 12.16 11.82
CA VAL A 186 -19.43 11.79 13.12
C VAL A 186 -18.42 11.72 14.27
N GLY A 187 -17.12 11.92 13.98
CA GLY A 187 -16.03 11.79 14.95
C GLY A 187 -15.28 10.47 14.79
N THR A 188 -13.96 10.55 14.58
CA THR A 188 -13.10 9.39 14.24
C THR A 188 -13.08 8.32 15.34
N LYS A 189 -13.28 8.71 16.60
CA LYS A 189 -13.29 7.81 17.78
C LYS A 189 -14.70 7.30 18.14
N ASN A 190 -15.74 7.74 17.41
CA ASN A 190 -17.13 7.32 17.69
C ASN A 190 -17.43 5.95 17.07
N GLU A 191 -16.83 4.90 17.65
CA GLU A 191 -16.97 3.52 17.19
C GLU A 191 -18.37 2.94 17.35
N LYS A 192 -19.20 3.57 18.22
CA LYS A 192 -20.58 3.10 18.48
C LYS A 192 -21.61 3.65 17.50
N ASN A 193 -21.23 4.56 16.60
CA ASN A 193 -22.17 5.16 15.64
C ASN A 193 -22.77 4.07 14.74
N TYR A 194 -24.10 4.02 14.68
CA TYR A 194 -24.86 2.99 13.93
C TYR A 194 -24.50 3.01 12.44
N PHE A 195 -24.46 4.19 11.82
CA PHE A 195 -24.20 4.31 10.38
C PHE A 195 -22.78 3.91 10.01
N VAL A 196 -21.79 4.31 10.83
CA VAL A 196 -20.39 3.93 10.65
C VAL A 196 -20.24 2.40 10.75
N ASN A 197 -20.85 1.80 11.77
CA ASN A 197 -20.79 0.34 11.99
C ASN A 197 -21.47 -0.43 10.87
N THR A 198 -22.63 0.05 10.39
CA THR A 198 -23.35 -0.57 9.28
C THR A 198 -22.52 -0.52 8.01
N TYR A 199 -21.92 0.64 7.72
CA TYR A 199 -21.06 0.79 6.53
C TYR A 199 -19.80 -0.07 6.67
N ARG A 200 -19.19 -0.13 7.86
CA ARG A 200 -18.02 -1.00 8.12
C ARG A 200 -18.34 -2.46 7.83
N LYS A 201 -19.48 -2.97 8.33
CA LYS A 201 -19.95 -4.35 8.06
C LYS A 201 -20.15 -4.60 6.55
N PHE A 202 -20.68 -3.59 5.82
CA PHE A 202 -20.81 -3.66 4.36
C PHE A 202 -19.44 -3.81 3.69
N LEU A 203 -18.43 -3.01 4.10
CA LEU A 203 -17.08 -3.12 3.55
C LEU A 203 -16.40 -4.45 3.91
N GLU A 204 -16.60 -4.94 5.13
CA GLU A 204 -16.09 -6.26 5.58
C GLU A 204 -16.71 -7.36 4.71
N TRP A 205 -18.03 -7.33 4.51
CA TRP A 205 -18.74 -8.26 3.62
C TRP A 205 -18.19 -8.19 2.19
N ASP A 206 -18.00 -6.99 1.66
CA ASP A 206 -17.43 -6.79 0.33
C ASP A 206 -16.03 -7.43 0.21
N ILE A 207 -15.16 -7.19 1.19
CA ILE A 207 -13.79 -7.73 1.20
C ILE A 207 -13.81 -9.26 1.22
N LEU A 208 -14.68 -9.86 2.06
CA LEU A 208 -14.73 -11.30 2.28
C LEU A 208 -15.42 -12.04 1.14
N LYS A 209 -16.54 -11.53 0.65
CA LYS A 209 -17.38 -12.23 -0.35
C LYS A 209 -17.10 -11.80 -1.79
N ARG A 210 -16.57 -10.60 -2.00
CA ARG A 210 -16.20 -10.03 -3.30
C ARG A 210 -17.35 -10.12 -4.32
N PRO A 211 -18.58 -9.66 -3.97
CA PRO A 211 -19.73 -9.81 -4.87
C PRO A 211 -19.54 -9.04 -6.18
N LEU A 212 -20.16 -9.54 -7.26
CA LEU A 212 -20.04 -8.92 -8.59
C LEU A 212 -20.56 -7.48 -8.61
N LEU A 213 -21.62 -7.21 -7.83
CA LEU A 213 -22.21 -5.87 -7.74
C LEU A 213 -21.19 -4.83 -7.24
N THR A 214 -20.51 -5.15 -6.14
CA THR A 214 -19.51 -4.21 -5.58
C THR A 214 -18.30 -4.06 -6.49
N ARG A 215 -17.89 -5.15 -7.19
CA ARG A 215 -16.82 -5.06 -8.21
C ARG A 215 -17.21 -4.11 -9.34
N PHE A 216 -18.47 -4.17 -9.78
CA PHE A 216 -19.00 -3.23 -10.79
C PHE A 216 -19.02 -1.80 -10.26
N LEU A 217 -19.54 -1.62 -9.03
CA LEU A 217 -19.57 -0.29 -8.39
C LEU A 217 -18.16 0.30 -8.22
N GLU A 218 -17.17 -0.51 -7.83
CA GLU A 218 -15.78 -0.06 -7.74
C GLU A 218 -15.24 0.44 -9.08
N LYS A 219 -15.55 -0.24 -10.22
CA LYS A 219 -15.13 0.23 -11.54
C LYS A 219 -15.65 1.64 -11.85
N ILE A 220 -16.85 1.97 -11.35
CA ILE A 220 -17.44 3.31 -11.52
C ILE A 220 -16.83 4.32 -10.53
N PHE A 221 -16.75 3.94 -9.25
CA PHE A 221 -16.38 4.86 -8.18
C PHE A 221 -14.87 5.05 -8.02
N ASP A 222 -14.05 4.06 -8.41
CA ASP A 222 -12.58 4.19 -8.30
C ASP A 222 -12.05 5.41 -9.06
N PRO A 223 -12.39 5.64 -10.35
CA PRO A 223 -11.93 6.85 -11.03
C PRO A 223 -12.48 8.14 -10.43
N LEU A 224 -13.71 8.13 -9.91
CA LEU A 224 -14.38 9.33 -9.38
C LEU A 224 -13.89 9.68 -7.97
N ILE A 225 -14.02 8.75 -7.03
CA ILE A 225 -13.76 8.96 -5.60
C ILE A 225 -12.83 7.92 -4.98
N GLY A 226 -12.05 7.18 -5.78
CA GLY A 226 -11.09 6.19 -5.26
C GLY A 226 -10.24 6.80 -4.15
N LYS A 227 -10.17 6.13 -2.99
CA LYS A 227 -9.46 6.62 -1.80
C LYS A 227 -7.94 6.67 -2.03
N SER A 228 -7.41 5.69 -2.76
CA SER A 228 -5.96 5.58 -3.00
C SER A 228 -5.62 5.92 -4.45
N LEU A 229 -4.54 6.67 -4.63
CA LEU A 229 -3.84 6.87 -5.90
C LEU A 229 -2.71 5.85 -5.98
N VAL A 230 -2.70 5.01 -7.01
CA VAL A 230 -1.61 4.06 -7.28
C VAL A 230 -0.84 4.55 -8.51
N ILE A 231 0.48 4.59 -8.44
CA ILE A 231 1.35 4.83 -9.59
C ILE A 231 2.28 3.63 -9.80
N TYR A 232 2.52 3.31 -11.06
CA TYR A 232 3.41 2.23 -11.49
C TYR A 232 4.62 2.84 -12.18
N LEU A 233 5.78 2.36 -11.82
CA LEU A 233 7.07 2.93 -12.21
C LEU A 233 8.03 1.80 -12.59
N GLU A 234 9.06 2.16 -13.36
CA GLU A 234 10.16 1.28 -13.72
C GLU A 234 11.46 2.03 -13.45
N LYS A 235 12.42 1.40 -12.77
CA LYS A 235 13.74 2.01 -12.60
C LYS A 235 14.47 2.01 -13.93
N LYS A 236 15.03 3.16 -14.33
CA LYS A 236 15.87 3.30 -15.53
C LYS A 236 17.21 2.62 -15.36
#